data_0bddf3223ec70a3be367ebd3f6329516
#
_entry.id   0bddf3223ec70a3be367ebd3f6329516
#
_cell.length_a   1.000
_cell.length_b   1.000
_cell.length_c   1.000
_cell.angle_alpha   90.00
_cell.angle_beta   90.00
_cell.angle_gamma   90.00
#
_symmetry.space_group_name_H-M   'P 1'
#
loop_
_entity.id
_entity.type
_entity.pdbx_description
1 polymer ?
#
loop_
_entity_poly.entity_id
_entity_poly.type
_entity_poly.pdbx_seq_one_letter_code
_entity_poly.pdbx_strand_id
1 'polypeptide(L)'
;MMRTLILTDKEGWHYNELKKSLIKLGHSVFSACLTNISIKLDTIKAKLFINNEPIPEIDNVIVRFVPGGTLEEIVYFLNILKILESKGVNVINNASSIEKTVDKLHTSYLLNKNNIKTPLTYVLRGHNEAYEFIKNYHKELIYKPLFGSQGDGIKIIRELEDLTSFSNPSNVYYFQEYLANPIMHDYRVLVIRYDNTVKYFYMTRYGQTFVNNFSKGAKCIKENFNNKVIDLALETSEFLQMKFCGVDIMKFKENYYVIEVNSIPAWKGLQEVEDQVISDSIVRLFK
;
A
#
# COMPACT_ATOMS: atom_id res chain seq x y z
N MET A 1 -14.57 6.75 26.42
CA MET A 1 -13.19 6.84 25.89
C MET A 1 -13.05 5.76 24.83
N MET A 2 -12.78 6.13 23.57
CA MET A 2 -12.61 5.16 22.48
C MET A 2 -11.31 4.38 22.63
N ARG A 3 -11.34 3.11 22.28
CA ARG A 3 -10.18 2.19 22.32
C ARG A 3 -9.71 1.90 20.91
N THR A 4 -8.46 2.24 20.61
CA THR A 4 -7.88 2.07 19.28
C THR A 4 -6.69 1.13 19.31
N LEU A 5 -6.75 0.09 18.49
CA LEU A 5 -5.65 -0.85 18.28
C LEU A 5 -4.84 -0.45 17.03
N ILE A 6 -3.54 -0.30 17.19
CA ILE A 6 -2.60 -0.12 16.08
C ILE A 6 -1.95 -1.48 15.78
N LEU A 7 -2.29 -2.07 14.63
CA LEU A 7 -1.68 -3.31 14.17
C LEU A 7 -0.35 -3.01 13.47
N THR A 8 0.75 -3.36 14.12
CA THR A 8 2.12 -3.06 13.65
C THR A 8 3.10 -4.17 14.04
N ASP A 9 4.21 -4.26 13.32
CA ASP A 9 5.33 -5.15 13.66
C ASP A 9 6.21 -4.58 14.79
N LYS A 10 6.28 -3.24 14.88
CA LYS A 10 7.11 -2.52 15.86
C LYS A 10 6.57 -1.14 16.16
N GLU A 11 6.91 -0.64 17.35
CA GLU A 11 6.58 0.71 17.81
C GLU A 11 7.55 1.75 17.23
N GLY A 12 7.60 1.83 15.88
CA GLY A 12 8.45 2.77 15.15
C GLY A 12 7.85 4.17 15.05
N TRP A 13 8.45 5.02 14.20
CA TRP A 13 8.06 6.43 14.03
C TRP A 13 6.56 6.60 13.72
N HIS A 14 6.00 5.85 12.76
CA HIS A 14 4.59 5.95 12.38
C HIS A 14 3.64 5.59 13.53
N TYR A 15 3.98 4.56 14.31
CA TYR A 15 3.23 4.18 15.50
C TYR A 15 3.22 5.32 16.52
N ASN A 16 4.39 5.90 16.81
CA ASN A 16 4.51 6.95 17.81
C ASN A 16 3.73 8.21 17.42
N GLU A 17 3.76 8.62 16.14
CA GLU A 17 2.99 9.75 15.65
C GLU A 17 1.48 9.50 15.72
N LEU A 18 1.00 8.31 15.34
CA LEU A 18 -0.40 7.94 15.47
C LEU A 18 -0.85 7.89 16.94
N LYS A 19 -0.06 7.24 17.81
CA LYS A 19 -0.35 7.15 19.24
C LYS A 19 -0.48 8.53 19.88
N LYS A 20 0.46 9.43 19.59
CA LYS A 20 0.44 10.81 20.06
C LYS A 20 -0.86 11.54 19.63
N SER A 21 -1.22 11.44 18.35
CA SER A 21 -2.43 12.08 17.82
C SER A 21 -3.72 11.47 18.36
N LEU A 22 -3.77 10.14 18.55
CA LEU A 22 -4.92 9.44 19.13
C LEU A 22 -5.12 9.80 20.61
N ILE A 23 -4.03 9.85 21.40
CA ILE A 23 -4.09 10.26 22.82
C ILE A 23 -4.61 11.71 22.92
N LYS A 24 -4.15 12.61 22.03
CA LYS A 24 -4.63 14.00 21.95
C LYS A 24 -6.13 14.08 21.68
N LEU A 25 -6.72 13.09 20.98
CA LEU A 25 -8.15 12.95 20.76
C LEU A 25 -8.88 12.22 21.90
N GLY A 26 -8.21 11.83 22.96
CA GLY A 26 -8.81 11.13 24.11
C GLY A 26 -9.00 9.63 23.92
N HIS A 27 -8.26 8.99 22.99
CA HIS A 27 -8.31 7.53 22.82
C HIS A 27 -7.37 6.80 23.77
N SER A 28 -7.78 5.63 24.26
CA SER A 28 -6.85 4.62 24.77
C SER A 28 -6.23 3.86 23.59
N VAL A 29 -4.90 3.74 23.57
CA VAL A 29 -4.17 3.18 22.43
C VAL A 29 -3.44 1.90 22.85
N PHE A 30 -3.63 0.85 22.06
CA PHE A 30 -2.99 -0.46 22.19
C PHE A 30 -2.19 -0.76 20.94
N SER A 31 -1.22 -1.65 21.03
CA SER A 31 -0.50 -2.19 19.86
C SER A 31 -0.49 -3.71 19.88
N ALA A 32 -0.52 -4.32 18.70
CA ALA A 32 -0.29 -5.74 18.51
C ALA A 32 0.28 -6.01 17.12
N CYS A 33 0.96 -7.14 16.96
CA CYS A 33 1.24 -7.71 15.64
C CYS A 33 0.15 -8.74 15.30
N LEU A 34 -0.24 -8.82 14.02
CA LEU A 34 -1.19 -9.85 13.56
C LEU A 34 -0.73 -11.27 13.85
N THR A 35 0.59 -11.51 13.89
CA THR A 35 1.18 -12.81 14.28
C THR A 35 0.90 -13.22 15.72
N ASN A 36 0.58 -12.26 16.59
CA ASN A 36 0.31 -12.51 18.00
C ASN A 36 -1.18 -12.63 18.31
N ILE A 37 -2.04 -12.53 17.29
CA ILE A 37 -3.49 -12.64 17.45
C ILE A 37 -3.91 -14.08 17.17
N SER A 38 -4.67 -14.66 18.10
CA SER A 38 -5.31 -15.96 17.93
C SER A 38 -6.83 -15.85 18.06
N ILE A 39 -7.54 -16.83 17.50
CA ILE A 39 -9.00 -16.84 17.44
C ILE A 39 -9.50 -18.16 18.01
N LYS A 40 -10.48 -18.07 18.93
CA LYS A 40 -11.28 -19.21 19.37
C LYS A 40 -12.70 -19.04 18.86
N LEU A 41 -13.15 -20.01 18.11
CA LEU A 41 -14.54 -20.13 17.66
C LEU A 41 -15.25 -21.12 18.59
N ASP A 42 -16.29 -20.69 19.25
CA ASP A 42 -17.24 -21.59 19.90
C ASP A 42 -18.56 -21.59 19.12
N THR A 43 -19.56 -22.33 19.57
CA THR A 43 -20.84 -22.49 18.86
C THR A 43 -21.60 -21.19 18.61
N ILE A 44 -21.26 -20.09 19.28
CA ILE A 44 -22.03 -18.84 19.25
C ILE A 44 -21.16 -17.62 18.97
N LYS A 45 -19.89 -17.61 19.39
CA LYS A 45 -19.06 -16.41 19.39
C LYS A 45 -17.62 -16.68 18.93
N ALA A 46 -17.09 -15.74 18.14
CA ALA A 46 -15.67 -15.64 17.90
C ALA A 46 -15.01 -14.76 18.98
N LYS A 47 -14.00 -15.28 19.66
CA LYS A 47 -13.17 -14.56 20.63
C LYS A 47 -11.76 -14.42 20.08
N LEU A 48 -11.21 -13.22 20.15
CA LEU A 48 -9.83 -12.93 19.75
C LEU A 48 -8.96 -12.73 20.97
N PHE A 49 -7.70 -13.12 20.87
CA PHE A 49 -6.70 -13.04 21.92
C PHE A 49 -5.43 -12.41 21.36
N ILE A 50 -4.74 -11.61 22.16
CA ILE A 50 -3.37 -11.14 21.91
C ILE A 50 -2.48 -11.81 22.94
N ASN A 51 -1.47 -12.58 22.51
CA ASN A 51 -0.56 -13.31 23.40
C ASN A 51 -1.31 -14.15 24.45
N ASN A 52 -2.37 -14.84 24.04
CA ASN A 52 -3.27 -15.66 24.86
C ASN A 52 -4.17 -14.89 25.86
N GLU A 53 -4.10 -13.56 25.90
CA GLU A 53 -5.02 -12.75 26.69
C GLU A 53 -6.19 -12.26 25.82
N PRO A 54 -7.44 -12.28 26.32
CA PRO A 54 -8.59 -11.79 25.55
C PRO A 54 -8.38 -10.34 25.11
N ILE A 55 -8.65 -10.05 23.85
CA ILE A 55 -8.63 -8.68 23.36
C ILE A 55 -9.74 -7.88 24.07
N PRO A 56 -9.42 -6.72 24.68
CA PRO A 56 -10.45 -5.86 25.23
C PRO A 56 -11.40 -5.38 24.12
N GLU A 57 -12.57 -4.89 24.48
CA GLU A 57 -13.44 -4.22 23.50
C GLU A 57 -12.67 -3.11 22.79
N ILE A 58 -12.69 -3.11 21.46
CA ILE A 58 -11.99 -2.19 20.58
C ILE A 58 -13.01 -1.50 19.69
N ASP A 59 -12.93 -0.18 19.58
CA ASP A 59 -13.80 0.61 18.70
C ASP A 59 -13.16 0.76 17.32
N ASN A 60 -11.83 0.91 17.27
CA ASN A 60 -11.10 1.23 16.06
C ASN A 60 -9.82 0.40 15.92
N VAL A 61 -9.49 0.09 14.68
CA VAL A 61 -8.21 -0.52 14.29
C VAL A 61 -7.57 0.29 13.17
N ILE A 62 -6.30 0.64 13.31
CA ILE A 62 -5.48 1.11 12.20
C ILE A 62 -4.44 0.06 11.84
N VAL A 63 -4.47 -0.38 10.58
CA VAL A 63 -3.52 -1.36 10.06
C VAL A 63 -2.27 -0.64 9.56
N ARG A 64 -1.14 -0.91 10.19
CA ARG A 64 0.17 -0.38 9.81
C ARG A 64 1.11 -1.43 9.23
N PHE A 65 0.78 -2.69 9.45
CA PHE A 65 1.57 -3.79 8.95
C PHE A 65 0.72 -5.05 8.81
N VAL A 66 0.84 -5.72 7.68
CA VAL A 66 0.38 -7.10 7.47
C VAL A 66 1.61 -7.93 7.18
N PRO A 67 1.92 -8.93 8.02
CA PRO A 67 3.09 -9.78 7.81
C PRO A 67 3.02 -10.51 6.45
N GLY A 68 4.18 -10.67 5.81
CA GLY A 68 4.32 -11.66 4.75
C GLY A 68 4.31 -13.07 5.32
N GLY A 69 4.10 -14.06 4.47
CA GLY A 69 4.09 -15.46 4.89
C GLY A 69 3.55 -16.40 3.80
N THR A 70 3.16 -17.58 4.22
CA THR A 70 2.45 -18.55 3.37
C THR A 70 1.07 -18.01 3.00
N LEU A 71 0.42 -18.65 2.02
CA LEU A 71 -0.95 -18.30 1.65
C LEU A 71 -1.91 -18.43 2.85
N GLU A 72 -1.74 -19.47 3.65
CA GLU A 72 -2.54 -19.70 4.85
C GLU A 72 -2.39 -18.59 5.87
N GLU A 73 -1.17 -18.11 6.12
CA GLU A 73 -0.90 -17.01 7.04
C GLU A 73 -1.52 -15.70 6.53
N ILE A 74 -1.35 -15.37 5.26
CA ILE A 74 -1.92 -14.15 4.67
C ILE A 74 -3.45 -14.18 4.75
N VAL A 75 -4.07 -15.29 4.38
CA VAL A 75 -5.53 -15.48 4.50
C VAL A 75 -5.99 -15.38 5.95
N TYR A 76 -5.22 -15.96 6.89
CA TYR A 76 -5.48 -15.85 8.33
C TYR A 76 -5.46 -14.39 8.80
N PHE A 77 -4.45 -13.60 8.44
CA PHE A 77 -4.35 -12.18 8.82
C PHE A 77 -5.51 -11.35 8.25
N LEU A 78 -5.86 -11.56 7.00
CA LEU A 78 -7.02 -10.88 6.39
C LEU A 78 -8.33 -11.29 7.08
N ASN A 79 -8.49 -12.56 7.47
CA ASN A 79 -9.67 -13.02 8.18
C ASN A 79 -9.77 -12.42 9.60
N ILE A 80 -8.65 -12.17 10.29
CA ILE A 80 -8.67 -11.43 11.57
C ILE A 80 -9.30 -10.05 11.36
N LEU A 81 -8.90 -9.32 10.31
CA LEU A 81 -9.46 -8.01 9.99
C LEU A 81 -10.95 -8.10 9.66
N LYS A 82 -11.37 -9.06 8.82
CA LYS A 82 -12.77 -9.30 8.47
C LYS A 82 -13.63 -9.64 9.70
N ILE A 83 -13.09 -10.41 10.65
CA ILE A 83 -13.77 -10.73 11.91
C ILE A 83 -13.94 -9.49 12.79
N LEU A 84 -12.91 -8.64 12.89
CA LEU A 84 -13.01 -7.36 13.61
C LEU A 84 -14.08 -6.46 12.98
N GLU A 85 -14.10 -6.33 11.66
CA GLU A 85 -15.12 -5.58 10.93
C GLU A 85 -16.53 -6.15 11.18
N SER A 86 -16.70 -7.47 11.15
CA SER A 86 -18.00 -8.11 11.42
C SER A 86 -18.51 -7.92 12.85
N LYS A 87 -17.62 -7.57 13.76
CA LYS A 87 -17.96 -7.18 15.15
C LYS A 87 -18.27 -5.70 15.32
N GLY A 88 -18.29 -4.94 14.22
CA GLY A 88 -18.56 -3.49 14.24
C GLY A 88 -17.34 -2.62 14.53
N VAL A 89 -16.12 -3.19 14.55
CA VAL A 89 -14.89 -2.42 14.72
C VAL A 89 -14.59 -1.64 13.43
N ASN A 90 -14.31 -0.34 13.55
CA ASN A 90 -13.90 0.48 12.42
C ASN A 90 -12.44 0.18 12.06
N VAL A 91 -12.22 -0.62 11.04
CA VAL A 91 -10.88 -1.04 10.58
C VAL A 91 -10.41 -0.17 9.40
N ILE A 92 -9.25 0.48 9.52
CA ILE A 92 -8.67 1.35 8.50
C ILE A 92 -7.25 0.88 8.11
N ASN A 93 -7.04 0.54 6.85
CA ASN A 93 -8.07 0.24 5.85
C ASN A 93 -8.70 -1.11 6.13
N ASN A 94 -9.91 -1.31 5.62
CA ASN A 94 -10.60 -2.58 5.75
C ASN A 94 -9.87 -3.70 4.98
N ALA A 95 -10.15 -4.95 5.35
CA ALA A 95 -9.49 -6.13 4.79
C ALA A 95 -9.60 -6.19 3.25
N SER A 96 -10.78 -5.89 2.69
CA SER A 96 -11.02 -5.90 1.25
C SER A 96 -10.18 -4.87 0.50
N SER A 97 -10.02 -3.66 1.07
CA SER A 97 -9.18 -2.62 0.49
C SER A 97 -7.70 -2.99 0.52
N ILE A 98 -7.23 -3.60 1.62
CA ILE A 98 -5.85 -4.10 1.73
C ILE A 98 -5.62 -5.21 0.69
N GLU A 99 -6.53 -6.19 0.61
CA GLU A 99 -6.46 -7.31 -0.33
C GLU A 99 -6.33 -6.84 -1.79
N LYS A 100 -7.13 -5.82 -2.20
CA LYS A 100 -7.08 -5.24 -3.56
C LYS A 100 -5.71 -4.66 -3.91
N THR A 101 -4.98 -4.07 -2.96
CA THR A 101 -3.73 -3.34 -3.23
C THR A 101 -2.46 -4.15 -2.95
N VAL A 102 -2.55 -5.20 -2.16
CA VAL A 102 -1.44 -6.14 -1.96
C VAL A 102 -1.19 -6.95 -3.23
N ASP A 103 -2.23 -7.30 -3.97
CA ASP A 103 -2.18 -7.98 -5.26
C ASP A 103 -2.04 -6.96 -6.40
N LYS A 104 -0.84 -6.84 -6.97
CA LYS A 104 -0.54 -5.91 -8.07
C LYS A 104 -1.34 -6.20 -9.34
N LEU A 105 -1.64 -7.48 -9.63
CA LEU A 105 -2.47 -7.85 -10.78
C LEU A 105 -3.91 -7.35 -10.58
N HIS A 106 -4.48 -7.61 -9.41
CA HIS A 106 -5.84 -7.17 -9.10
C HIS A 106 -5.95 -5.64 -9.11
N THR A 107 -4.97 -4.94 -8.50
CA THR A 107 -4.90 -3.46 -8.57
C THR A 107 -4.88 -2.98 -10.01
N SER A 108 -3.97 -3.51 -10.84
CA SER A 108 -3.85 -3.09 -12.25
C SER A 108 -5.11 -3.36 -13.06
N TYR A 109 -5.76 -4.51 -12.83
CA TYR A 109 -7.05 -4.83 -13.45
C TYR A 109 -8.15 -3.84 -13.05
N LEU A 110 -8.25 -3.50 -11.75
CA LEU A 110 -9.25 -2.55 -11.27
C LEU A 110 -9.01 -1.13 -11.82
N LEU A 111 -7.77 -0.69 -11.91
CA LEU A 111 -7.40 0.58 -12.52
C LEU A 111 -7.79 0.61 -14.02
N ASN A 112 -7.41 -0.43 -14.76
CA ASN A 112 -7.74 -0.56 -16.18
C ASN A 112 -9.24 -0.59 -16.42
N LYS A 113 -9.99 -1.38 -15.64
CA LYS A 113 -11.46 -1.47 -15.72
C LYS A 113 -12.15 -0.11 -15.53
N ASN A 114 -11.54 0.79 -14.76
CA ASN A 114 -12.07 2.13 -14.49
C ASN A 114 -11.39 3.22 -15.32
N ASN A 115 -10.71 2.87 -16.41
CA ASN A 115 -10.02 3.78 -17.34
C ASN A 115 -8.94 4.65 -16.66
N ILE A 116 -8.43 4.25 -15.51
CA ILE A 116 -7.31 4.89 -14.84
C ILE A 116 -6.02 4.41 -15.52
N LYS A 117 -5.24 5.35 -16.05
CA LYS A 117 -4.01 5.01 -16.75
C LYS A 117 -2.99 4.38 -15.83
N THR A 118 -2.57 3.16 -16.15
CA THR A 118 -1.45 2.42 -15.56
C THR A 118 -0.51 1.96 -16.68
N PRO A 119 0.78 1.70 -16.43
CA PRO A 119 1.67 1.18 -17.46
C PRO A 119 1.12 -0.11 -18.06
N LEU A 120 1.34 -0.31 -19.36
CA LEU A 120 0.94 -1.56 -20.02
C LEU A 120 1.51 -2.75 -19.26
N THR A 121 0.65 -3.67 -18.88
CA THR A 121 0.95 -4.75 -17.93
C THR A 121 0.69 -6.11 -18.57
N TYR A 122 1.64 -7.02 -18.40
CA TYR A 122 1.53 -8.43 -18.79
C TYR A 122 1.75 -9.30 -17.55
N VAL A 123 0.91 -10.31 -17.38
CA VAL A 123 1.08 -11.28 -16.31
C VAL A 123 1.07 -12.68 -16.90
N LEU A 124 2.18 -13.38 -16.75
CA LEU A 124 2.45 -14.65 -17.39
C LEU A 124 2.72 -15.71 -16.32
N ARG A 125 2.39 -16.95 -16.62
CA ARG A 125 2.65 -18.08 -15.73
C ARG A 125 3.63 -19.05 -16.36
N GLY A 126 4.73 -19.27 -15.68
CA GLY A 126 5.76 -20.20 -16.14
C GLY A 126 6.92 -19.52 -16.83
N HIS A 127 8.11 -20.04 -16.59
CA HIS A 127 9.35 -19.50 -17.14
C HIS A 127 9.36 -19.53 -18.67
N ASN A 128 8.89 -20.61 -19.27
CA ASN A 128 8.89 -20.76 -20.73
C ASN A 128 8.01 -19.73 -21.42
N GLU A 129 6.82 -19.44 -20.86
CA GLU A 129 5.94 -18.41 -21.41
C GLU A 129 6.58 -17.01 -21.29
N ALA A 130 7.16 -16.70 -20.14
CA ALA A 130 7.90 -15.46 -19.93
C ALA A 130 9.11 -15.33 -20.86
N TYR A 131 9.84 -16.42 -21.06
CA TYR A 131 10.98 -16.47 -21.98
C TYR A 131 10.56 -16.17 -23.43
N GLU A 132 9.57 -16.87 -23.98
CA GLU A 132 9.08 -16.64 -25.33
C GLU A 132 8.46 -15.24 -25.49
N PHE A 133 7.82 -14.72 -24.45
CA PHE A 133 7.32 -13.35 -24.45
C PHE A 133 8.46 -12.33 -24.56
N ILE A 134 9.48 -12.39 -23.69
CA ILE A 134 10.62 -11.44 -23.72
C ILE A 134 11.38 -11.53 -25.05
N LYS A 135 11.61 -12.73 -25.57
CA LYS A 135 12.29 -12.94 -26.85
C LYS A 135 11.63 -12.18 -28.02
N ASN A 136 10.31 -12.01 -27.96
CA ASN A 136 9.53 -11.34 -29.01
C ASN A 136 9.11 -9.91 -28.65
N TYR A 137 9.43 -9.43 -27.44
CA TYR A 137 9.05 -8.12 -26.96
C TYR A 137 10.26 -7.18 -26.96
N HIS A 138 10.20 -6.12 -27.78
CA HIS A 138 11.36 -5.27 -28.07
C HIS A 138 11.39 -3.93 -27.31
N LYS A 139 10.70 -3.86 -26.16
CA LYS A 139 10.74 -2.69 -25.29
C LYS A 139 11.21 -3.09 -23.88
N GLU A 140 11.77 -2.12 -23.17
CA GLU A 140 12.15 -2.33 -21.78
C GLU A 140 10.92 -2.55 -20.89
N LEU A 141 11.02 -3.51 -19.99
CA LEU A 141 9.99 -3.88 -19.02
C LEU A 141 10.54 -3.77 -17.61
N ILE A 142 9.63 -3.57 -16.65
CA ILE A 142 9.90 -3.75 -15.23
C ILE A 142 9.23 -5.04 -14.79
N TYR A 143 10.01 -5.99 -14.31
CA TYR A 143 9.50 -7.11 -13.52
C TYR A 143 9.25 -6.65 -12.08
N LYS A 144 8.11 -7.02 -11.51
CA LYS A 144 7.77 -6.82 -10.10
C LYS A 144 7.29 -8.13 -9.50
N PRO A 145 7.72 -8.52 -8.30
CA PRO A 145 7.04 -9.59 -7.58
C PRO A 145 5.56 -9.25 -7.40
N LEU A 146 4.67 -10.22 -7.60
CA LEU A 146 3.23 -9.99 -7.50
C LEU A 146 2.86 -9.46 -6.11
N PHE A 147 3.43 -10.08 -5.07
CA PHE A 147 3.40 -9.62 -3.68
C PHE A 147 4.76 -9.07 -3.29
N GLY A 148 4.81 -7.94 -2.62
CA GLY A 148 6.04 -7.29 -2.19
C GLY A 148 5.83 -5.80 -1.96
N SER A 149 6.74 -5.19 -1.22
CA SER A 149 6.70 -3.76 -0.87
C SER A 149 8.08 -3.13 -0.99
N GLN A 150 8.15 -1.81 -0.90
CA GLN A 150 9.38 -1.01 -0.85
C GLN A 150 10.30 -1.16 -2.08
N GLY A 151 9.78 -1.68 -3.20
CA GLY A 151 10.55 -1.88 -4.42
C GLY A 151 11.56 -3.03 -4.35
N ASP A 152 11.38 -3.97 -3.40
CA ASP A 152 12.23 -5.14 -3.30
C ASP A 152 11.90 -6.15 -4.40
N GLY A 153 12.94 -6.74 -5.00
CA GLY A 153 12.80 -7.69 -6.09
C GLY A 153 12.40 -7.10 -7.44
N ILE A 154 12.28 -5.76 -7.57
CA ILE A 154 12.03 -5.12 -8.87
C ILE A 154 13.28 -5.22 -9.74
N LYS A 155 13.10 -5.60 -11.02
CA LYS A 155 14.15 -5.72 -12.03
C LYS A 155 13.75 -4.99 -13.31
N ILE A 156 14.73 -4.41 -13.99
CA ILE A 156 14.55 -3.96 -15.37
C ILE A 156 14.91 -5.14 -16.27
N ILE A 157 14.06 -5.43 -17.25
CA ILE A 157 14.25 -6.47 -18.25
C ILE A 157 14.40 -5.77 -19.60
N ARG A 158 15.60 -5.82 -20.15
CA ARG A 158 15.97 -5.28 -21.46
C ARG A 158 16.18 -6.37 -22.49
N GLU A 159 16.73 -7.47 -22.01
CA GLU A 159 17.10 -8.62 -22.82
C GLU A 159 16.80 -9.93 -22.11
N LEU A 160 16.97 -11.02 -22.79
CA LEU A 160 16.60 -12.34 -22.29
C LEU A 160 17.44 -12.79 -21.10
N GLU A 161 18.70 -12.38 -21.07
CA GLU A 161 19.66 -12.65 -20.01
C GLU A 161 19.20 -12.05 -18.67
N ASP A 162 18.53 -10.90 -18.70
CA ASP A 162 17.95 -10.29 -17.50
C ASP A 162 16.93 -11.20 -16.83
N LEU A 163 16.08 -11.90 -17.63
CA LEU A 163 15.08 -12.83 -17.11
C LEU A 163 15.71 -14.03 -16.40
N THR A 164 16.84 -14.50 -16.91
CA THR A 164 17.56 -15.67 -16.35
C THR A 164 18.44 -15.32 -15.16
N SER A 165 18.68 -14.03 -14.92
CA SER A 165 19.57 -13.53 -13.86
C SER A 165 19.03 -13.68 -12.44
N PHE A 166 17.76 -14.05 -12.26
CA PHE A 166 17.12 -14.18 -10.94
C PHE A 166 16.18 -15.37 -10.86
N SER A 167 16.00 -15.86 -9.63
CA SER A 167 15.02 -16.89 -9.32
C SER A 167 13.64 -16.29 -9.06
N ASN A 168 12.60 -16.88 -9.63
CA ASN A 168 11.20 -16.54 -9.34
C ASN A 168 10.44 -17.79 -8.87
N PRO A 169 10.49 -18.10 -7.56
CA PRO A 169 9.87 -19.31 -7.03
C PRO A 169 8.33 -19.33 -7.15
N SER A 170 7.69 -18.17 -7.26
CA SER A 170 6.23 -18.10 -7.47
C SER A 170 5.81 -18.55 -8.87
N ASN A 171 6.74 -18.57 -9.81
CA ASN A 171 6.51 -18.88 -11.23
C ASN A 171 5.42 -18.00 -11.89
N VAL A 172 5.16 -16.81 -11.32
CA VAL A 172 4.28 -15.77 -11.87
C VAL A 172 5.11 -14.55 -12.21
N TYR A 173 5.05 -14.11 -13.44
CA TYR A 173 5.81 -13.01 -13.98
C TYR A 173 4.89 -11.82 -14.25
N TYR A 174 4.99 -10.78 -13.41
CA TYR A 174 4.28 -9.53 -13.59
C TYR A 174 5.25 -8.52 -14.22
N PHE A 175 4.99 -8.18 -15.46
CA PHE A 175 5.77 -7.20 -16.23
C PHE A 175 4.95 -5.94 -16.48
N GLN A 176 5.60 -4.79 -16.36
CA GLN A 176 5.05 -3.51 -16.79
C GLN A 176 6.01 -2.83 -17.78
N GLU A 177 5.48 -2.12 -18.78
CA GLU A 177 6.30 -1.29 -19.67
C GLU A 177 7.08 -0.26 -18.84
N TYR A 178 8.39 -0.16 -19.08
CA TYR A 178 9.24 0.79 -18.37
C TYR A 178 8.99 2.21 -18.89
N LEU A 179 8.53 3.09 -18.03
CA LEU A 179 8.32 4.50 -18.33
C LEU A 179 9.64 5.26 -18.09
N ALA A 180 10.59 5.13 -19.03
CA ALA A 180 11.89 5.74 -18.91
C ALA A 180 11.82 7.26 -18.96
N ASN A 181 12.18 7.95 -17.88
CA ASN A 181 12.30 9.38 -17.79
C ASN A 181 13.75 9.80 -17.62
N PRO A 182 14.21 10.90 -18.25
CA PRO A 182 15.56 11.43 -18.06
C PRO A 182 15.85 11.82 -16.61
N ILE A 183 14.83 12.29 -15.90
CA ILE A 183 14.90 12.60 -14.46
C ILE A 183 14.09 11.55 -13.73
N MET A 184 14.75 10.80 -12.84
CA MET A 184 14.13 9.76 -12.06
C MET A 184 13.33 10.35 -10.90
N HIS A 185 12.05 10.61 -11.14
CA HIS A 185 11.14 11.12 -10.13
C HIS A 185 9.74 10.52 -10.29
N ASP A 186 9.02 10.52 -9.21
CA ASP A 186 7.59 10.22 -9.15
C ASP A 186 6.88 11.16 -8.17
N TYR A 187 5.57 11.17 -8.28
CA TYR A 187 4.68 11.93 -7.40
C TYR A 187 4.02 10.98 -6.42
N ARG A 188 4.15 11.26 -5.12
CA ARG A 188 3.41 10.60 -4.07
C ARG A 188 2.28 11.50 -3.60
N VAL A 189 1.04 11.04 -3.72
CA VAL A 189 -0.13 11.68 -3.12
C VAL A 189 -0.68 10.78 -2.02
N LEU A 190 -0.72 11.29 -0.79
CA LEU A 190 -1.36 10.65 0.34
C LEU A 190 -2.80 11.15 0.41
N VAL A 191 -3.77 10.26 0.29
CA VAL A 191 -5.20 10.59 0.31
C VAL A 191 -5.82 10.09 1.60
N ILE A 192 -6.60 10.95 2.26
CA ILE A 192 -7.39 10.64 3.45
C ILE A 192 -8.83 11.02 3.15
N ARG A 193 -9.71 10.04 3.06
CA ARG A 193 -11.10 10.20 2.66
C ARG A 193 -12.01 10.03 3.87
N TYR A 194 -12.57 11.13 4.32
CA TYR A 194 -13.65 11.17 5.33
C TYR A 194 -15.00 10.93 4.64
N ASP A 195 -16.06 10.81 5.41
CA ASP A 195 -17.38 10.52 4.84
C ASP A 195 -17.85 11.62 3.85
N ASN A 196 -17.60 12.90 4.15
CA ASN A 196 -18.09 14.03 3.35
C ASN A 196 -16.96 14.89 2.73
N THR A 197 -15.72 14.62 3.04
CA THR A 197 -14.59 15.43 2.58
C THR A 197 -13.36 14.59 2.31
N VAL A 198 -12.46 15.11 1.48
CA VAL A 198 -11.18 14.47 1.19
C VAL A 198 -10.07 15.44 1.53
N LYS A 199 -9.06 14.96 2.22
CA LYS A 199 -7.80 15.66 2.46
C LYS A 199 -6.68 14.91 1.76
N TYR A 200 -5.73 15.65 1.22
CA TYR A 200 -4.55 15.06 0.61
C TYR A 200 -3.29 15.85 0.98
N PHE A 201 -2.17 15.16 0.93
CA PHE A 201 -0.82 15.69 1.03
C PHE A 201 0.00 15.12 -0.12
N TYR A 202 1.00 15.86 -0.57
CA TYR A 202 1.74 15.45 -1.75
C TYR A 202 3.21 15.85 -1.71
N MET A 203 4.04 15.11 -2.43
CA MET A 203 5.45 15.40 -2.64
C MET A 203 5.93 14.81 -3.96
N THR A 204 7.01 15.38 -4.51
CA THR A 204 7.84 14.75 -5.54
C THR A 204 8.97 14.00 -4.86
N ARG A 205 9.24 12.79 -5.31
CA ARG A 205 10.38 11.98 -4.87
C ARG A 205 11.40 11.89 -5.99
N TYR A 206 12.59 12.38 -5.76
CA TYR A 206 13.72 12.29 -6.68
C TYR A 206 14.65 11.18 -6.24
N GLY A 207 14.74 10.10 -7.02
CA GLY A 207 15.61 8.95 -6.76
C GLY A 207 16.93 9.04 -7.53
N GLN A 208 17.88 8.24 -7.09
CA GLN A 208 19.14 8.00 -7.82
C GLN A 208 19.03 6.79 -8.76
N THR A 209 17.95 6.02 -8.62
CA THR A 209 17.67 4.82 -9.42
C THR A 209 16.22 4.86 -9.90
N PHE A 210 15.80 3.88 -10.70
CA PHE A 210 14.41 3.72 -11.14
C PHE A 210 13.42 3.41 -10.01
N VAL A 211 13.88 3.18 -8.77
CA VAL A 211 13.06 2.99 -7.56
C VAL A 211 13.18 4.22 -6.67
N ASN A 212 12.16 5.07 -6.67
CA ASN A 212 12.15 6.37 -5.98
C ASN A 212 11.57 6.29 -4.55
N ASN A 213 11.96 5.29 -3.76
CA ASN A 213 11.46 5.17 -2.40
C ASN A 213 12.28 5.99 -1.39
N PHE A 214 11.59 6.67 -0.46
CA PHE A 214 12.24 7.41 0.63
C PHE A 214 13.18 6.51 1.46
N SER A 215 12.79 5.27 1.72
CA SER A 215 13.63 4.28 2.42
C SER A 215 14.91 3.92 1.68
N LYS A 216 14.99 4.20 0.37
CA LYS A 216 16.16 4.00 -0.50
C LYS A 216 16.91 5.31 -0.79
N GLY A 217 16.65 6.38 -0.01
CA GLY A 217 17.39 7.63 -0.09
C GLY A 217 16.85 8.64 -1.10
N ALA A 218 15.62 8.48 -1.60
CA ALA A 218 15.01 9.48 -2.46
C ALA A 218 14.81 10.80 -1.71
N LYS A 219 15.15 11.91 -2.37
CA LYS A 219 14.92 13.26 -1.87
C LYS A 219 13.44 13.63 -2.06
N CYS A 220 12.78 13.99 -0.98
CA CYS A 220 11.39 14.47 -1.00
C CYS A 220 11.34 15.99 -1.09
N ILE A 221 10.53 16.53 -1.98
CA ILE A 221 10.36 17.98 -2.18
C ILE A 221 8.87 18.27 -2.34
N LYS A 222 8.40 19.36 -1.71
CA LYS A 222 7.06 19.89 -1.96
C LYS A 222 7.13 20.86 -3.12
N GLU A 223 6.57 20.49 -4.24
CA GLU A 223 6.50 21.30 -5.45
C GLU A 223 5.05 21.48 -5.87
N ASN A 224 4.75 22.56 -6.59
CA ASN A 224 3.42 22.74 -7.16
C ASN A 224 3.19 21.72 -8.28
N PHE A 225 2.20 20.87 -8.09
CA PHE A 225 1.79 19.87 -9.06
C PHE A 225 0.78 20.42 -10.06
N ASN A 226 0.76 19.77 -11.23
CA ASN A 226 -0.39 19.85 -12.10
C ASN A 226 -1.59 19.19 -11.40
N ASN A 227 -2.74 19.88 -11.35
CA ASN A 227 -3.96 19.37 -10.73
C ASN A 227 -4.34 17.97 -11.21
N LYS A 228 -4.01 17.62 -12.47
CA LYS A 228 -4.21 16.27 -13.00
C LYS A 228 -3.58 15.15 -12.16
N VAL A 229 -2.47 15.41 -11.46
CA VAL A 229 -1.85 14.42 -10.57
C VAL A 229 -2.72 14.19 -9.34
N ILE A 230 -3.25 15.28 -8.76
CA ILE A 230 -4.13 15.21 -7.59
C ILE A 230 -5.45 14.56 -7.98
N ASP A 231 -6.08 15.01 -9.07
CA ASP A 231 -7.36 14.46 -9.55
C ASP A 231 -7.25 12.95 -9.79
N LEU A 232 -6.17 12.50 -10.45
CA LEU A 232 -5.91 11.08 -10.70
C LEU A 232 -5.75 10.28 -9.40
N ALA A 233 -5.08 10.84 -8.39
CA ALA A 233 -4.93 10.19 -7.09
C ALA A 233 -6.26 10.10 -6.33
N LEU A 234 -7.07 11.16 -6.36
CA LEU A 234 -8.39 11.20 -5.73
C LEU A 234 -9.34 10.19 -6.39
N GLU A 235 -9.40 10.19 -7.71
CA GLU A 235 -10.18 9.23 -8.50
C GLU A 235 -9.75 7.78 -8.19
N THR A 236 -8.45 7.51 -8.21
CA THR A 236 -7.88 6.20 -7.86
C THR A 236 -8.30 5.73 -6.47
N SER A 237 -8.20 6.60 -5.46
CA SER A 237 -8.58 6.28 -4.09
C SER A 237 -10.07 5.97 -3.94
N GLU A 238 -10.91 6.65 -4.73
CA GLU A 238 -12.36 6.45 -4.74
C GLU A 238 -12.75 5.11 -5.34
N PHE A 239 -12.26 4.80 -6.54
CA PHE A 239 -12.53 3.52 -7.20
C PHE A 239 -12.07 2.31 -6.39
N LEU A 240 -10.94 2.43 -5.70
CA LEU A 240 -10.45 1.36 -4.84
C LEU A 240 -11.12 1.35 -3.46
N GLN A 241 -11.99 2.33 -3.16
CA GLN A 241 -12.69 2.49 -1.89
C GLN A 241 -11.73 2.62 -0.70
N MET A 242 -10.65 3.40 -0.89
CA MET A 242 -9.63 3.59 0.14
C MET A 242 -9.98 4.78 1.03
N LYS A 243 -10.08 4.55 2.33
CA LYS A 243 -10.18 5.65 3.32
C LYS A 243 -8.83 6.32 3.57
N PHE A 244 -7.74 5.57 3.41
CA PHE A 244 -6.37 6.06 3.60
C PHE A 244 -5.42 5.33 2.67
N CYS A 245 -4.78 6.04 1.73
CA CYS A 245 -3.83 5.42 0.81
C CYS A 245 -2.76 6.39 0.32
N GLY A 246 -1.66 5.81 -0.16
CA GLY A 246 -0.64 6.50 -0.94
C GLY A 246 -0.74 6.08 -2.39
N VAL A 247 -0.87 7.05 -3.30
CA VAL A 247 -0.90 6.82 -4.74
C VAL A 247 0.41 7.32 -5.34
N ASP A 248 1.12 6.44 -6.03
CA ASP A 248 2.36 6.76 -6.73
C ASP A 248 2.05 6.95 -8.22
N ILE A 249 2.45 8.10 -8.74
CA ILE A 249 2.15 8.52 -10.10
C ILE A 249 3.44 8.94 -10.81
N MET A 250 3.59 8.51 -12.05
CA MET A 250 4.66 8.97 -12.94
C MET A 250 4.09 9.76 -14.11
N LYS A 251 4.78 10.81 -14.50
CA LYS A 251 4.56 11.45 -15.80
C LYS A 251 5.43 10.75 -16.84
N PHE A 252 4.83 10.35 -17.96
CA PHE A 252 5.55 9.85 -19.11
C PHE A 252 4.98 10.50 -20.37
N LYS A 253 5.83 11.22 -21.10
CA LYS A 253 5.39 12.10 -22.20
C LYS A 253 4.32 13.07 -21.65
N GLU A 254 3.17 13.18 -22.30
CA GLU A 254 2.08 14.08 -21.91
C GLU A 254 1.06 13.45 -20.95
N ASN A 255 1.28 12.21 -20.49
CA ASN A 255 0.34 11.47 -19.66
C ASN A 255 0.87 11.20 -18.27
N TYR A 256 -0.06 11.03 -17.33
CA TYR A 256 0.20 10.56 -15.96
C TYR A 256 -0.29 9.12 -15.81
N TYR A 257 0.48 8.30 -15.11
CA TYR A 257 0.22 6.87 -14.91
C TYR A 257 0.30 6.55 -13.42
N VAL A 258 -0.71 5.88 -12.90
CA VAL A 258 -0.65 5.28 -11.57
C VAL A 258 0.25 4.05 -11.64
N ILE A 259 1.35 4.06 -10.90
CA ILE A 259 2.33 2.97 -10.89
C ILE A 259 2.21 2.06 -9.68
N GLU A 260 1.62 2.58 -8.59
CA GLU A 260 1.37 1.81 -7.36
C GLU A 260 0.31 2.49 -6.49
N VAL A 261 -0.48 1.69 -5.78
CA VAL A 261 -1.39 2.15 -4.73
C VAL A 261 -1.11 1.38 -3.45
N ASN A 262 -0.84 2.11 -2.37
CA ASN A 262 -0.50 1.55 -1.07
C ASN A 262 -1.63 1.79 -0.07
N SER A 263 -2.29 0.71 0.41
CA SER A 263 -3.31 0.77 1.46
C SER A 263 -2.74 0.94 2.88
N ILE A 264 -1.45 0.73 3.04
CA ILE A 264 -0.73 0.91 4.32
C ILE A 264 0.45 1.88 4.06
N PRO A 265 0.18 3.13 3.66
CA PRO A 265 1.22 4.03 3.21
C PRO A 265 2.14 4.46 4.35
N ALA A 266 3.44 4.58 4.06
CA ALA A 266 4.38 5.32 4.87
C ALA A 266 4.31 6.82 4.49
N TRP A 267 4.42 7.69 5.49
CA TRP A 267 4.35 9.15 5.27
C TRP A 267 5.48 9.93 5.93
N LYS A 268 6.53 9.27 6.44
CA LYS A 268 7.64 9.95 7.10
C LYS A 268 8.31 10.99 6.19
N GLY A 269 8.67 10.61 4.95
CA GLY A 269 9.26 11.55 3.99
C GLY A 269 8.31 12.69 3.59
N LEU A 270 7.00 12.42 3.58
CA LEU A 270 5.99 13.46 3.31
C LEU A 270 5.89 14.43 4.49
N GLN A 271 6.00 13.95 5.74
CA GLN A 271 6.01 14.80 6.93
C GLN A 271 7.21 15.76 6.97
N GLU A 272 8.34 15.39 6.36
CA GLU A 272 9.54 16.26 6.31
C GLU A 272 9.34 17.51 5.43
N VAL A 273 8.35 17.48 4.54
CA VAL A 273 8.03 18.60 3.62
C VAL A 273 6.65 19.21 3.88
N GLU A 274 5.96 18.77 4.92
CA GLU A 274 4.64 19.26 5.32
C GLU A 274 4.67 19.91 6.70
N ASP A 275 4.15 21.14 6.80
CA ASP A 275 4.05 21.87 8.08
C ASP A 275 2.95 21.29 8.98
N GLN A 276 1.90 20.74 8.38
CA GLN A 276 0.79 20.15 9.12
C GLN A 276 1.16 18.73 9.61
N VAL A 277 0.80 18.41 10.85
CA VAL A 277 0.95 17.07 11.40
C VAL A 277 0.00 16.12 10.69
N ILE A 278 0.54 15.25 9.84
CA ILE A 278 -0.25 14.34 8.97
C ILE A 278 -1.04 13.35 9.82
N SER A 279 -0.46 12.82 10.91
CA SER A 279 -1.15 11.90 11.81
C SER A 279 -2.41 12.50 12.46
N ASP A 280 -2.43 13.82 12.75
CA ASP A 280 -3.63 14.51 13.24
C ASP A 280 -4.79 14.45 12.22
N SER A 281 -4.47 14.38 10.92
CA SER A 281 -5.48 14.19 9.87
C SER A 281 -5.91 12.73 9.76
N ILE A 282 -4.97 11.79 9.84
CA ILE A 282 -5.29 10.34 9.74
C ILE A 282 -6.23 9.91 10.87
N VAL A 283 -5.95 10.32 12.11
CA VAL A 283 -6.75 9.88 13.27
C VAL A 283 -8.18 10.46 13.29
N ARG A 284 -8.48 11.48 12.48
CA ARG A 284 -9.86 11.97 12.30
C ARG A 284 -10.78 10.94 11.62
N LEU A 285 -10.23 9.90 11.01
CA LEU A 285 -11.00 8.76 10.50
C LEU A 285 -11.68 7.94 11.62
N PHE A 286 -11.35 8.21 12.88
CA PHE A 286 -11.82 7.52 14.07
C PHE A 286 -12.70 8.40 14.99
N LYS A 287 -13.27 9.42 14.44
CA LYS A 287 -14.23 10.32 15.15
C LYS A 287 -15.64 9.82 15.00
#